data_37e15372589f6827162635cef93215cc
#
_entry.id   37e15372589f6827162635cef93215cc
#
_cell.length_a   1.000
_cell.length_b   1.000
_cell.length_c   1.000
_cell.angle_alpha   90.00
_cell.angle_beta   90.00
_cell.angle_gamma   90.00
#
_symmetry.space_group_name_H-M   'P 1'
#
loop_
_entity.id
_entity.type
_entity.pdbx_description
1 polymer ?
#
loop_
_entity_poly.entity_id
_entity_poly.type
_entity_poly.pdbx_seq_one_letter_code
_entity_poly.pdbx_strand_id
1 'polypeptide(L)'
;MQKKFINPEELPDWKDFFTQVVTVENHGVKTIYISGQVGVDKQQNLVGTGDFAAQTKQALLNFATALASANATLADVVKINLYVVNYKYEDAAVIGELLRQYFPAEKLPACSLIGVQSLARKEFLIEIEATAVSES
;
A
#
# COMPACT_ATOMS: atom_id res chain seq x y z
N MET A 1 -25.98 -2.45 0.02
CA MET A 1 -24.50 -2.53 0.11
C MET A 1 -23.95 -3.11 -1.17
N GLN A 2 -22.94 -2.48 -1.76
CA GLN A 2 -22.33 -2.91 -3.00
C GLN A 2 -20.84 -3.20 -2.78
N LYS A 3 -20.36 -4.34 -3.26
CA LYS A 3 -18.95 -4.69 -3.24
C LYS A 3 -18.39 -4.73 -4.65
N LYS A 4 -17.20 -4.17 -4.84
CA LYS A 4 -16.48 -4.25 -6.11
C LYS A 4 -15.10 -4.83 -5.87
N PHE A 5 -14.63 -5.66 -6.79
CA PHE A 5 -13.33 -6.31 -6.74
C PHE A 5 -12.53 -5.81 -7.94
N ILE A 6 -11.48 -5.05 -7.68
CA ILE A 6 -10.76 -4.28 -8.70
C ILE A 6 -9.31 -4.73 -8.80
N ASN A 7 -8.88 -5.07 -10.02
CA ASN A 7 -7.49 -5.37 -10.33
C ASN A 7 -7.03 -4.40 -11.42
N PRO A 8 -6.43 -3.24 -11.03
CA PRO A 8 -6.01 -2.24 -12.00
C PRO A 8 -4.93 -2.79 -12.94
N GLU A 9 -5.00 -2.43 -14.22
CA GLU A 9 -4.01 -2.85 -15.22
C GLU A 9 -2.61 -2.33 -14.91
N GLU A 10 -2.52 -1.21 -14.19
CA GLU A 10 -1.24 -0.58 -13.84
C GLU A 10 -0.48 -1.32 -12.74
N LEU A 11 -1.13 -2.25 -12.04
CA LEU A 11 -0.51 -3.06 -10.99
C LEU A 11 -0.21 -4.48 -11.49
N PRO A 12 0.72 -5.20 -10.84
CA PRO A 12 0.98 -6.58 -11.19
C PRO A 12 -0.29 -7.43 -11.14
N ASP A 13 -0.38 -8.38 -12.07
CA ASP A 13 -1.54 -9.27 -12.16
C ASP A 13 -1.36 -10.46 -11.23
N TRP A 14 -2.00 -10.39 -10.05
CA TRP A 14 -2.04 -11.49 -9.08
C TRP A 14 -3.48 -11.98 -8.84
N LYS A 15 -4.35 -11.80 -9.83
CA LYS A 15 -5.78 -12.11 -9.70
C LYS A 15 -6.08 -13.56 -9.38
N ASP A 16 -5.15 -14.48 -9.64
CA ASP A 16 -5.34 -15.90 -9.31
C ASP A 16 -5.13 -16.18 -7.82
N PHE A 17 -4.59 -15.23 -7.07
CA PHE A 17 -4.28 -15.39 -5.64
C PHE A 17 -5.08 -14.45 -4.76
N PHE A 18 -5.28 -13.20 -5.18
CA PHE A 18 -6.01 -12.20 -4.40
C PHE A 18 -6.44 -11.04 -5.29
N THR A 19 -7.33 -10.20 -4.76
CA THR A 19 -7.77 -8.97 -5.41
C THR A 19 -6.96 -7.81 -4.87
N GLN A 20 -6.49 -6.91 -5.74
CA GLN A 20 -5.70 -5.75 -5.34
C GLN A 20 -6.49 -4.77 -4.49
N VAL A 21 -7.74 -4.49 -4.88
CA VAL A 21 -8.57 -3.50 -4.20
C VAL A 21 -10.00 -4.01 -4.10
N VAL A 22 -10.55 -3.97 -2.89
CA VAL A 22 -11.98 -4.29 -2.68
C VAL A 22 -12.65 -3.05 -2.10
N THR A 23 -13.76 -2.62 -2.70
CA THR A 23 -14.55 -1.53 -2.16
C THR A 23 -15.88 -2.03 -1.66
N VAL A 24 -16.35 -1.41 -0.58
CA VAL A 24 -17.68 -1.66 -0.01
C VAL A 24 -18.39 -0.32 0.08
N GLU A 25 -19.51 -0.18 -0.62
CA GLU A 25 -20.29 1.05 -0.60
C GLU A 25 -21.59 0.83 0.15
N ASN A 26 -21.94 1.75 1.03
CA ASN A 26 -23.16 1.70 1.83
C ASN A 26 -23.52 3.10 2.31
N HIS A 27 -24.75 3.54 2.02
CA HIS A 27 -25.29 4.83 2.48
C HIS A 27 -24.36 6.03 2.18
N GLY A 28 -23.81 6.08 0.96
CA GLY A 28 -22.96 7.20 0.54
C GLY A 28 -21.54 7.15 1.03
N VAL A 29 -21.15 6.08 1.74
CA VAL A 29 -19.80 5.87 2.25
C VAL A 29 -19.15 4.72 1.50
N LYS A 30 -17.91 4.92 1.06
CA LYS A 30 -17.13 3.88 0.40
C LYS A 30 -15.92 3.55 1.26
N THR A 31 -15.82 2.29 1.69
CA THR A 31 -14.64 1.75 2.35
C THR A 31 -13.81 1.00 1.34
N ILE A 32 -12.51 1.26 1.32
CA ILE A 32 -11.56 0.75 0.34
C ILE A 32 -10.50 -0.05 1.06
N TYR A 33 -10.41 -1.34 0.74
CA TYR A 33 -9.40 -2.24 1.29
C TYR A 33 -8.34 -2.47 0.22
N ILE A 34 -7.10 -2.15 0.53
CA ILE A 34 -5.98 -2.28 -0.39
C ILE A 34 -5.07 -3.39 0.08
N SER A 35 -4.88 -4.40 -0.77
CA SER A 35 -3.96 -5.50 -0.52
C SER A 35 -2.53 -4.99 -0.35
N GLY A 36 -1.70 -5.76 0.33
CA GLY A 36 -0.31 -5.42 0.54
C GLY A 36 0.42 -5.13 -0.76
N GLN A 37 1.06 -3.96 -0.82
CA GLN A 37 1.84 -3.51 -1.96
C GLN A 37 3.32 -3.62 -1.64
N VAL A 38 4.08 -4.12 -2.60
CA VAL A 38 5.52 -4.35 -2.48
C VAL A 38 6.27 -3.61 -3.59
N GLY A 39 7.58 -3.58 -3.51
CA GLY A 39 8.41 -2.81 -4.43
C GLY A 39 8.63 -3.46 -5.79
N VAL A 40 7.57 -3.78 -6.50
CA VAL A 40 7.63 -4.39 -7.84
C VAL A 40 6.98 -3.49 -8.89
N ASP A 41 7.44 -3.65 -10.13
CA ASP A 41 6.81 -2.99 -11.26
C ASP A 41 5.61 -3.82 -11.78
N LYS A 42 4.96 -3.33 -12.82
CA LYS A 42 3.78 -3.98 -13.41
C LYS A 42 4.08 -5.42 -13.89
N GLN A 43 5.32 -5.70 -14.30
CA GLN A 43 5.76 -7.02 -14.77
C GLN A 43 6.25 -7.92 -13.64
N GLN A 44 6.02 -7.52 -12.38
CA GLN A 44 6.46 -8.26 -11.19
C GLN A 44 7.97 -8.29 -10.98
N ASN A 45 8.71 -7.40 -11.63
CA ASN A 45 10.13 -7.26 -11.41
C ASN A 45 10.40 -6.43 -10.18
N LEU A 46 11.31 -6.87 -9.32
CA LEU A 46 11.70 -6.14 -8.14
C LEU A 46 12.37 -4.83 -8.52
N VAL A 47 11.93 -3.75 -7.90
CA VAL A 47 12.56 -2.43 -8.02
C VAL A 47 13.38 -2.19 -6.77
N GLY A 48 14.71 -2.07 -6.92
CA GLY A 48 15.60 -1.82 -5.79
C GLY A 48 16.00 -3.08 -5.02
N THR A 49 16.68 -4.01 -5.70
CA THR A 49 17.24 -5.19 -5.05
C THR A 49 18.17 -4.77 -3.92
N GLY A 50 17.87 -5.22 -2.67
CA GLY A 50 18.65 -4.86 -1.49
C GLY A 50 18.56 -3.40 -1.10
N ASP A 51 17.71 -2.60 -1.74
CA ASP A 51 17.56 -1.17 -1.49
C ASP A 51 16.19 -0.89 -0.84
N PHE A 52 16.21 -0.72 0.48
CA PHE A 52 15.00 -0.52 1.27
C PHE A 52 14.25 0.74 0.86
N ALA A 53 14.95 1.85 0.66
CA ALA A 53 14.30 3.12 0.29
C ALA A 53 13.65 3.03 -1.09
N ALA A 54 14.31 2.41 -2.06
CA ALA A 54 13.75 2.24 -3.41
C ALA A 54 12.53 1.33 -3.39
N GLN A 55 12.56 0.24 -2.63
CA GLN A 55 11.40 -0.65 -2.48
C GLN A 55 10.23 0.05 -1.79
N THR A 56 10.50 0.84 -0.76
CA THR A 56 9.46 1.60 -0.06
C THR A 56 8.80 2.60 -0.99
N LYS A 57 9.60 3.32 -1.77
CA LYS A 57 9.08 4.30 -2.73
C LYS A 57 8.18 3.62 -3.79
N GLN A 58 8.63 2.49 -4.33
CA GLN A 58 7.84 1.77 -5.34
C GLN A 58 6.54 1.22 -4.73
N ALA A 59 6.59 0.70 -3.51
CA ALA A 59 5.40 0.22 -2.82
C ALA A 59 4.39 1.36 -2.61
N LEU A 60 4.85 2.56 -2.26
CA LEU A 60 4.00 3.75 -2.12
C LEU A 60 3.39 4.18 -3.45
N LEU A 61 4.16 4.10 -4.55
CA LEU A 61 3.62 4.39 -5.89
C LEU A 61 2.52 3.40 -6.27
N ASN A 62 2.73 2.12 -6.00
CA ASN A 62 1.73 1.08 -6.25
C ASN A 62 0.49 1.31 -5.41
N PHE A 63 0.68 1.70 -4.16
CA PHE A 63 -0.39 2.04 -3.24
C PHE A 63 -1.23 3.21 -3.76
N ALA A 64 -0.58 4.28 -4.23
CA ALA A 64 -1.29 5.42 -4.82
C ALA A 64 -2.08 5.02 -6.08
N THR A 65 -1.52 4.14 -6.91
CA THR A 65 -2.21 3.58 -8.08
C THR A 65 -3.46 2.79 -7.67
N ALA A 66 -3.34 1.99 -6.61
CA ALA A 66 -4.47 1.23 -6.08
C ALA A 66 -5.59 2.17 -5.60
N LEU A 67 -5.26 3.23 -4.86
CA LEU A 67 -6.22 4.23 -4.43
C LEU A 67 -6.93 4.89 -5.61
N ALA A 68 -6.16 5.29 -6.63
CA ALA A 68 -6.73 5.95 -7.81
C ALA A 68 -7.73 5.05 -8.55
N SER A 69 -7.52 3.74 -8.56
CA SER A 69 -8.45 2.79 -9.19
C SER A 69 -9.82 2.78 -8.52
N ALA A 70 -9.90 3.20 -7.26
CA ALA A 70 -11.14 3.31 -6.50
C ALA A 70 -11.62 4.76 -6.37
N ASN A 71 -11.06 5.68 -7.17
CA ASN A 71 -11.36 7.11 -7.14
C ASN A 71 -11.10 7.75 -5.78
N ALA A 72 -10.01 7.31 -5.14
CA ALA A 72 -9.58 7.83 -3.84
C ALA A 72 -8.18 8.40 -3.92
N THR A 73 -7.80 9.14 -2.90
CA THR A 73 -6.49 9.76 -2.77
C THR A 73 -5.85 9.40 -1.44
N LEU A 74 -4.60 9.78 -1.26
CA LEU A 74 -3.89 9.57 0.00
C LEU A 74 -4.59 10.24 1.18
N ALA A 75 -5.31 11.33 0.96
CA ALA A 75 -6.08 12.00 2.01
C ALA A 75 -7.24 11.16 2.55
N ASP A 76 -7.68 10.15 1.81
CA ASP A 76 -8.77 9.27 2.20
C ASP A 76 -8.32 8.09 3.06
N VAL A 77 -7.01 7.89 3.20
CA VAL A 77 -6.46 6.75 3.94
C VAL A 77 -6.64 6.97 5.44
N VAL A 78 -7.27 6.01 6.11
CA VAL A 78 -7.53 6.09 7.55
C VAL A 78 -6.61 5.18 8.36
N LYS A 79 -6.13 4.10 7.77
CA LYS A 79 -5.23 3.15 8.45
C LYS A 79 -4.21 2.60 7.45
N ILE A 80 -2.96 2.59 7.86
CA ILE A 80 -1.85 1.99 7.10
C ILE A 80 -1.08 1.05 8.01
N ASN A 81 -0.73 -0.12 7.50
CA ASN A 81 0.15 -1.07 8.16
C ASN A 81 1.38 -1.30 7.28
N LEU A 82 2.55 -1.20 7.90
CA LEU A 82 3.82 -1.42 7.23
C LEU A 82 4.50 -2.64 7.85
N TYR A 83 4.88 -3.59 7.00
CA TYR A 83 5.58 -4.80 7.40
C TYR A 83 7.00 -4.74 6.85
N VAL A 84 7.99 -4.77 7.73
CA VAL A 84 9.40 -4.58 7.37
C VAL A 84 10.20 -5.81 7.77
N VAL A 85 10.86 -6.42 6.80
CA VAL A 85 11.72 -7.58 7.03
C VAL A 85 12.99 -7.12 7.73
N ASN A 86 13.34 -7.81 8.83
CA ASN A 86 14.56 -7.52 9.58
C ASN A 86 14.67 -6.04 9.96
N TYR A 87 13.61 -5.51 10.53
CA TYR A 87 13.45 -4.09 10.87
C TYR A 87 14.61 -3.57 11.73
N LYS A 88 15.10 -2.37 11.37
CA LYS A 88 16.12 -1.63 12.12
C LYS A 88 15.60 -0.23 12.41
N TYR A 89 16.14 0.43 13.46
CA TYR A 89 15.72 1.78 13.80
C TYR A 89 15.91 2.78 12.64
N GLU A 90 16.95 2.59 11.83
CA GLU A 90 17.23 3.44 10.68
C GLU A 90 16.10 3.37 9.63
N ASP A 91 15.42 2.25 9.55
CA ASP A 91 14.31 2.07 8.62
C ASP A 91 13.14 3.00 8.95
N ALA A 92 12.91 3.29 10.23
CA ALA A 92 11.84 4.19 10.65
C ALA A 92 12.03 5.61 10.10
N ALA A 93 13.27 6.09 10.05
CA ALA A 93 13.58 7.42 9.51
C ALA A 93 13.28 7.49 8.01
N VAL A 94 13.66 6.45 7.26
CA VAL A 94 13.40 6.35 5.82
C VAL A 94 11.89 6.33 5.56
N ILE A 95 11.17 5.49 6.28
CA ILE A 95 9.71 5.39 6.17
C ILE A 95 9.04 6.72 6.49
N GLY A 96 9.41 7.34 7.61
CA GLY A 96 8.82 8.60 8.05
C GLY A 96 9.00 9.71 7.04
N GLU A 97 10.20 9.82 6.45
CA GLU A 97 10.48 10.81 5.44
C GLU A 97 9.62 10.59 4.19
N LEU A 98 9.52 9.36 3.71
CA LEU A 98 8.71 9.03 2.53
C LEU A 98 7.21 9.24 2.79
N LEU A 99 6.72 8.85 3.96
CA LEU A 99 5.31 9.07 4.31
C LEU A 99 4.97 10.56 4.33
N ARG A 100 5.88 11.41 4.84
CA ARG A 100 5.67 12.86 4.84
C ARG A 100 5.62 13.46 3.43
N GLN A 101 6.27 12.82 2.45
CA GLN A 101 6.21 13.26 1.06
C GLN A 101 4.88 12.88 0.38
N TYR A 102 4.26 11.80 0.82
CA TYR A 102 3.07 11.25 0.17
C TYR A 102 1.77 11.64 0.85
N PHE A 103 1.75 11.76 2.18
CA PHE A 103 0.50 12.04 2.91
C PHE A 103 0.40 13.51 3.30
N PRO A 104 -0.82 14.11 3.21
CA PRO A 104 -1.04 15.46 3.74
C PRO A 104 -0.72 15.53 5.23
N ALA A 105 -0.02 16.59 5.64
CA ALA A 105 0.44 16.73 7.03
C ALA A 105 -0.74 16.74 8.04
N GLU A 106 -1.88 17.28 7.64
CA GLU A 106 -3.07 17.39 8.50
C GLU A 106 -3.93 16.12 8.50
N LYS A 107 -3.59 15.15 7.64
CA LYS A 107 -4.40 13.94 7.44
C LYS A 107 -3.53 12.69 7.43
N LEU A 108 -2.63 12.58 8.39
CA LEU A 108 -1.82 11.36 8.53
C LEU A 108 -2.72 10.22 8.99
N PRO A 109 -2.62 9.04 8.37
CA PRO A 109 -3.44 7.90 8.79
C PRO A 109 -2.98 7.33 10.12
N ALA A 110 -3.86 6.59 10.78
CA ALA A 110 -3.43 5.71 11.86
C ALA A 110 -2.44 4.70 11.29
N CYS A 111 -1.37 4.40 12.02
CA CYS A 111 -0.25 3.63 11.47
C CYS A 111 0.26 2.60 12.47
N SER A 112 0.57 1.40 11.97
CA SER A 112 1.35 0.40 12.72
C SER A 112 2.54 -0.02 11.87
N LEU A 113 3.71 -0.06 12.49
CA LEU A 113 4.97 -0.48 11.87
C LEU A 113 5.41 -1.77 12.55
N ILE A 114 5.51 -2.84 11.77
CA ILE A 114 5.70 -4.19 12.29
C ILE A 114 6.91 -4.83 11.62
N GLY A 115 7.89 -5.27 12.42
CA GLY A 115 8.98 -6.08 11.93
C GLY A 115 8.51 -7.52 11.72
N VAL A 116 8.85 -8.10 10.58
CA VAL A 116 8.48 -9.48 10.23
C VAL A 116 9.71 -10.27 9.83
N GLN A 117 9.61 -11.59 9.88
CA GLN A 117 10.70 -12.48 9.48
C GLN A 117 10.87 -12.49 7.96
N SER A 118 9.78 -12.59 7.23
CA SER A 118 9.79 -12.70 5.77
C SER A 118 8.47 -12.21 5.19
N LEU A 119 8.49 -11.94 3.89
CA LEU A 119 7.31 -11.63 3.09
C LEU A 119 7.14 -12.72 2.03
N ALA A 120 6.21 -12.52 1.07
CA ALA A 120 5.86 -13.53 0.08
C ALA A 120 7.05 -13.99 -0.77
N ARG A 121 8.00 -13.10 -1.05
CA ARG A 121 9.28 -13.45 -1.69
C ARG A 121 10.42 -13.01 -0.79
N LYS A 122 11.52 -13.75 -0.81
CA LYS A 122 12.66 -13.51 0.09
C LYS A 122 13.35 -12.17 -0.16
N GLU A 123 13.25 -11.62 -1.36
CA GLU A 123 13.87 -10.33 -1.71
C GLU A 123 12.98 -9.13 -1.35
N PHE A 124 11.73 -9.34 -0.94
CA PHE A 124 10.85 -8.26 -0.50
C PHE A 124 11.28 -7.78 0.89
N LEU A 125 11.54 -6.49 1.02
CA LEU A 125 11.97 -5.87 2.28
C LEU A 125 10.85 -5.16 3.01
N ILE A 126 9.79 -4.75 2.29
CA ILE A 126 8.67 -4.01 2.85
C ILE A 126 7.38 -4.32 2.10
N GLU A 127 6.28 -4.35 2.84
CA GLU A 127 4.94 -4.44 2.30
C GLU A 127 4.05 -3.43 3.00
N ILE A 128 3.17 -2.77 2.24
CA ILE A 128 2.29 -1.71 2.76
C ILE A 128 0.85 -2.08 2.41
N GLU A 129 -0.01 -2.19 3.41
CA GLU A 129 -1.44 -2.37 3.21
C GLU A 129 -2.22 -1.23 3.87
N ALA A 130 -3.45 -1.00 3.45
CA ALA A 130 -4.19 0.14 3.97
C ALA A 130 -5.69 -0.03 3.82
N THR A 131 -6.41 0.77 4.61
CA THR A 131 -7.84 0.98 4.49
C THR A 131 -8.08 2.47 4.29
N ALA A 132 -8.90 2.82 3.32
CA ALA A 132 -9.31 4.19 3.05
C ALA A 132 -10.84 4.30 3.14
N VAL A 133 -11.32 5.49 3.40
CA VAL A 133 -12.76 5.78 3.45
C VAL A 133 -13.00 7.08 2.71
N SER A 134 -13.95 7.07 1.78
CA SER A 134 -14.32 8.25 1.02
C SER A 134 -15.85 8.30 0.85
N GLU A 135 -16.31 9.41 0.31
CA GLU A 135 -17.71 9.49 -0.13
C GLU A 135 -17.83 8.72 -1.44
N SER A 136 -18.94 8.01 -1.59
CA SER A 136 -19.19 7.26 -2.81
C SER A 136 -19.85 8.11 -3.91
#